data_ddeed5fbae93c5fb9ee7d6fbd24720d6
#
_entry.id   ddeed5fbae93c5fb9ee7d6fbd24720d6
#
_cell.length_a   1.000
_cell.length_b   1.000
_cell.length_c   1.000
_cell.angle_alpha   90.00
_cell.angle_beta   90.00
_cell.angle_gamma   90.00
#
_symmetry.space_group_name_H-M   'P 1'
#
loop_
_entity.id
_entity.type
_entity.pdbx_description
1 polymer ?
#
loop_
_entity_poly.entity_id
_entity_poly.type
_entity_poly.pdbx_seq_one_letter_code
_entity_poly.pdbx_strand_id
1 'polypeptide(L)'
;ALLVLAVFVLVQIGSYRDFRAYFNADEWFYRAYSEKLAGEPTPEKNAYLASETARFAELQNELADYARITEGNEDALQFMARDVLSALRAQDGFEKAKQQYEQLQPGQSYVYETGYNVLLGYFGVQKDLLDLAKLFFFLTVALSAVFAMEQETGVAVLQTAAGANGRVLRRKLLLTAVLALLM
;
A
#
# COMPACT_ATOMS: atom_id res chain seq x y z
N ALA A 1 -15.72 20.82 -14.82
CA ALA A 1 -16.00 19.53 -14.15
C ALA A 1 -15.16 18.39 -14.73
N LEU A 2 -15.24 18.09 -16.05
CA LEU A 2 -14.49 16.99 -16.68
C LEU A 2 -12.97 17.08 -16.51
N LEU A 3 -12.39 18.27 -16.62
CA LEU A 3 -10.95 18.51 -16.47
C LEU A 3 -10.50 18.25 -15.02
N VAL A 4 -11.30 18.66 -14.03
CA VAL A 4 -11.02 18.42 -12.60
C VAL A 4 -11.08 16.92 -12.30
N LEU A 5 -12.06 16.20 -12.84
CA LEU A 5 -12.18 14.75 -12.72
C LEU A 5 -10.96 14.05 -13.35
N ALA A 6 -10.54 14.48 -14.56
CA ALA A 6 -9.38 13.92 -15.22
C ALA A 6 -8.09 14.11 -14.42
N VAL A 7 -7.89 15.31 -13.85
CA VAL A 7 -6.73 15.58 -12.98
C VAL A 7 -6.78 14.73 -11.72
N PHE A 8 -7.96 14.59 -11.08
CA PHE A 8 -8.13 13.73 -9.92
C PHE A 8 -7.78 12.27 -10.24
N VAL A 9 -8.29 11.71 -11.34
CA VAL A 9 -7.97 10.34 -11.78
C VAL A 9 -6.47 10.16 -12.04
N LEU A 10 -5.81 11.15 -12.67
CA LEU A 10 -4.36 11.11 -12.89
C LEU A 10 -3.57 11.12 -11.58
N VAL A 11 -4.00 11.91 -10.59
CA VAL A 11 -3.37 11.93 -9.26
C VAL A 11 -3.57 10.59 -8.55
N GLN A 12 -4.76 9.98 -8.64
CA GLN A 12 -5.02 8.65 -8.07
C GLN A 12 -4.21 7.55 -8.75
N ILE A 13 -4.06 7.60 -10.07
CA ILE A 13 -3.18 6.66 -10.80
C ILE A 13 -1.72 6.82 -10.34
N GLY A 14 -1.25 8.05 -10.11
CA GLY A 14 0.07 8.32 -9.55
C GLY A 14 0.24 7.69 -8.17
N SER A 15 -0.69 7.97 -7.26
CA SER A 15 -0.69 7.40 -5.90
C SER A 15 -0.77 5.87 -5.90
N TYR A 16 -1.53 5.27 -6.82
CA TYR A 16 -1.60 3.82 -6.99
C TYR A 16 -0.28 3.22 -7.50
N ARG A 17 0.42 3.91 -8.42
CA ARG A 17 1.74 3.48 -8.89
C ARG A 17 2.78 3.52 -7.77
N ASP A 18 2.75 4.56 -6.94
CA ASP A 18 3.63 4.67 -5.77
C ASP A 18 3.31 3.59 -4.73
N PHE A 19 2.03 3.32 -4.49
CA PHE A 19 1.58 2.21 -3.65
C PHE A 19 2.06 0.86 -4.18
N ARG A 20 1.94 0.61 -5.49
CA ARG A 20 2.40 -0.62 -6.12
C ARG A 20 3.93 -0.76 -6.11
N ALA A 21 4.67 0.34 -6.23
CA ALA A 21 6.12 0.36 -6.12
C ALA A 21 6.60 0.04 -4.70
N TYR A 22 5.78 0.34 -3.68
CA TYR A 22 6.03 -0.02 -2.29
C TYR A 22 5.92 -1.54 -2.03
N PHE A 23 5.10 -2.25 -2.80
CA PHE A 23 5.05 -3.73 -2.83
C PHE A 23 6.11 -4.27 -3.80
N ASN A 24 7.38 -4.01 -3.49
CA ASN A 24 8.52 -4.61 -4.18
C ASN A 24 8.61 -6.13 -3.89
N ALA A 25 9.57 -6.79 -4.51
CA ALA A 25 9.77 -8.24 -4.32
C ALA A 25 10.02 -8.61 -2.85
N ASP A 26 10.69 -7.72 -2.09
CA ASP A 26 11.04 -7.94 -0.69
C ASP A 26 9.80 -7.99 0.20
N GLU A 27 8.81 -7.14 -0.06
CA GLU A 27 7.53 -7.15 0.65
C GLU A 27 6.71 -8.40 0.34
N TRP A 28 6.80 -8.93 -0.88
CA TRP A 28 6.15 -10.19 -1.24
C TRP A 28 6.72 -11.38 -0.45
N PHE A 29 8.03 -11.45 -0.32
CA PHE A 29 8.69 -12.48 0.49
C PHE A 29 8.36 -12.32 1.97
N TYR A 30 8.42 -11.10 2.51
CA TYR A 30 8.04 -10.83 3.89
C TYR A 30 6.60 -11.28 4.20
N ARG A 31 5.66 -10.99 3.29
CA ARG A 31 4.28 -11.45 3.42
C ARG A 31 4.18 -12.97 3.42
N ALA A 32 4.87 -13.66 2.51
CA ALA A 32 4.84 -15.12 2.41
C ALA A 32 5.37 -15.80 3.68
N TYR A 33 6.43 -15.25 4.29
CA TYR A 33 6.93 -15.74 5.58
C TYR A 33 5.99 -15.37 6.73
N SER A 34 5.42 -14.19 6.71
CA SER A 34 4.46 -13.75 7.73
C SER A 34 3.20 -14.60 7.75
N GLU A 35 2.69 -15.03 6.60
CA GLU A 35 1.55 -15.95 6.50
C GLU A 35 1.85 -17.31 7.14
N LYS A 36 3.07 -17.82 7.01
CA LYS A 36 3.50 -19.09 7.65
C LYS A 36 3.67 -18.96 9.17
N LEU A 37 4.03 -17.79 9.65
CA LEU A 37 4.24 -17.53 11.07
C LEU A 37 2.98 -17.02 11.78
N ALA A 38 1.90 -16.73 11.05
CA ALA A 38 0.67 -16.12 11.58
C ALA A 38 0.06 -16.90 12.75
N GLY A 39 -0.45 -16.18 13.75
CA GLY A 39 -1.06 -16.75 14.95
C GLY A 39 -0.09 -16.95 16.12
N GLU A 40 -0.45 -17.81 17.05
CA GLU A 40 0.36 -18.03 18.25
C GLU A 40 1.68 -18.73 17.96
N PRO A 41 2.74 -18.43 18.72
CA PRO A 41 4.01 -19.13 18.66
C PRO A 41 3.86 -20.63 18.98
N THR A 42 4.36 -21.49 18.09
CA THR A 42 4.34 -22.94 18.26
C THR A 42 5.73 -23.52 18.09
N PRO A 43 6.02 -24.71 18.68
CA PRO A 43 7.31 -25.39 18.47
C PRO A 43 7.61 -25.66 16.99
N GLU A 44 6.58 -25.93 16.19
CA GLU A 44 6.71 -26.16 14.74
C GLU A 44 7.18 -24.91 14.00
N LYS A 45 6.64 -23.75 14.36
CA LYS A 45 7.08 -22.46 13.78
C LYS A 45 8.51 -22.10 14.17
N ASN A 46 8.91 -22.41 15.41
CA ASN A 46 10.29 -22.24 15.86
C ASN A 46 11.25 -23.16 15.11
N ALA A 47 10.85 -24.42 14.88
CA ALA A 47 11.63 -25.36 14.07
C ALA A 47 11.73 -24.89 12.61
N TYR A 48 10.63 -24.35 12.04
CA TYR A 48 10.63 -23.76 10.72
C TYR A 48 11.59 -22.57 10.62
N LEU A 49 11.57 -21.64 11.59
CA LEU A 49 12.51 -20.51 11.64
C LEU A 49 13.97 -20.98 11.72
N ALA A 50 14.25 -22.00 12.52
CA ALA A 50 15.59 -22.56 12.63
C ALA A 50 16.05 -23.19 11.31
N SER A 51 15.17 -23.95 10.63
CA SER A 51 15.47 -24.56 9.33
C SER A 51 15.73 -23.53 8.22
N GLU A 52 14.91 -22.47 8.13
CA GLU A 52 15.12 -21.40 7.17
C GLU A 52 16.38 -20.58 7.47
N THR A 53 16.69 -20.36 8.76
CA THR A 53 17.95 -19.68 9.15
C THR A 53 19.16 -20.51 8.69
N ALA A 54 19.14 -21.82 8.88
CA ALA A 54 20.20 -22.72 8.42
C ALA A 54 20.32 -22.74 6.90
N ARG A 55 19.19 -22.75 6.19
CA ARG A 55 19.14 -22.70 4.73
C ARG A 55 19.77 -21.42 4.17
N PHE A 56 19.46 -20.26 4.74
CA PHE A 56 20.06 -19.00 4.29
C PHE A 56 21.57 -18.93 4.62
N ALA A 57 22.00 -19.47 5.75
CA ALA A 57 23.42 -19.57 6.07
C ALA A 57 24.18 -20.46 5.06
N GLU A 58 23.58 -21.58 4.65
CA GLU A 58 24.16 -22.46 3.61
C GLU A 58 24.25 -21.74 2.28
N LEU A 59 23.19 -21.05 1.82
CA LEU A 59 23.20 -20.24 0.59
C LEU A 59 24.26 -19.14 0.61
N GLN A 60 24.47 -18.49 1.75
CA GLN A 60 25.53 -17.48 1.90
C GLN A 60 26.92 -18.08 1.79
N ASN A 61 27.14 -19.27 2.37
CA ASN A 61 28.40 -19.98 2.23
C ASN A 61 28.66 -20.41 0.78
N GLU A 62 27.63 -20.92 0.11
CA GLU A 62 27.72 -21.28 -1.32
C GLU A 62 28.03 -20.07 -2.19
N LEU A 63 27.39 -18.92 -1.93
CA LEU A 63 27.70 -17.67 -2.62
C LEU A 63 29.15 -17.22 -2.39
N ALA A 64 29.66 -17.37 -1.17
CA ALA A 64 31.06 -17.05 -0.85
C ALA A 64 32.04 -17.96 -1.59
N ASP A 65 31.69 -19.23 -1.78
CA ASP A 65 32.51 -20.15 -2.58
C ASP A 65 32.51 -19.79 -4.07
N TYR A 66 31.35 -19.43 -4.64
CA TYR A 66 31.30 -18.91 -6.03
C TYR A 66 32.09 -17.61 -6.17
N ALA A 67 32.01 -16.69 -5.21
CA ALA A 67 32.78 -15.46 -5.25
C ALA A 67 34.29 -15.71 -5.22
N ARG A 68 34.75 -16.75 -4.52
CA ARG A 68 36.15 -17.17 -4.50
C ARG A 68 36.60 -17.77 -5.82
N ILE A 69 35.75 -18.60 -6.46
CA ILE A 69 36.04 -19.24 -7.75
C ILE A 69 36.09 -18.21 -8.87
N THR A 70 35.26 -17.20 -8.83
CA THR A 70 35.16 -16.16 -9.87
C THR A 70 36.23 -15.06 -9.74
N GLU A 71 37.06 -15.08 -8.69
CA GLU A 71 38.13 -14.12 -8.44
C GLU A 71 37.70 -12.65 -8.52
N GLY A 72 36.44 -12.36 -8.16
CA GLY A 72 35.85 -11.01 -8.18
C GLY A 72 35.28 -10.56 -9.55
N ASN A 73 35.18 -11.47 -10.51
CA ASN A 73 34.51 -11.19 -11.78
C ASN A 73 32.98 -11.24 -11.55
N GLU A 74 32.34 -10.07 -11.53
CA GLU A 74 30.89 -9.92 -11.22
C GLU A 74 29.99 -10.63 -12.25
N ASP A 75 30.31 -10.57 -13.52
CA ASP A 75 29.53 -11.23 -14.59
C ASP A 75 29.57 -12.75 -14.46
N ALA A 76 30.75 -13.29 -14.18
CA ALA A 76 30.94 -14.72 -13.94
C ALA A 76 30.21 -15.17 -12.66
N LEU A 77 30.27 -14.36 -11.59
CA LEU A 77 29.57 -14.62 -10.35
C LEU A 77 28.04 -14.63 -10.57
N GLN A 78 27.49 -13.63 -11.25
CA GLN A 78 26.05 -13.55 -11.54
C GLN A 78 25.58 -14.73 -12.38
N PHE A 79 26.38 -15.18 -13.32
CA PHE A 79 26.05 -16.34 -14.14
C PHE A 79 26.11 -17.65 -13.34
N MET A 80 27.20 -17.89 -12.60
CA MET A 80 27.41 -19.15 -11.85
C MET A 80 26.51 -19.27 -10.61
N ALA A 81 26.30 -18.17 -9.87
CA ALA A 81 25.52 -18.14 -8.64
C ALA A 81 24.08 -17.68 -8.84
N ARG A 82 23.55 -17.68 -10.05
CA ARG A 82 22.22 -17.15 -10.40
C ARG A 82 21.11 -17.69 -9.50
N ASP A 83 21.10 -18.99 -9.27
CA ASP A 83 20.04 -19.65 -8.50
C ASP A 83 20.17 -19.30 -7.00
N VAL A 84 21.40 -19.26 -6.50
CA VAL A 84 21.72 -18.86 -5.12
C VAL A 84 21.32 -17.40 -4.88
N LEU A 85 21.70 -16.50 -5.77
CA LEU A 85 21.33 -15.07 -5.70
C LEU A 85 19.82 -14.86 -5.78
N SER A 86 19.14 -15.66 -6.60
CA SER A 86 17.68 -15.63 -6.67
C SER A 86 17.03 -16.08 -5.37
N ALA A 87 17.56 -17.12 -4.73
CA ALA A 87 17.07 -17.62 -3.44
C ALA A 87 17.34 -16.64 -2.28
N LEU A 88 18.52 -16.00 -2.29
CA LEU A 88 18.89 -15.00 -1.28
C LEU A 88 18.05 -13.71 -1.33
N ARG A 89 17.37 -13.40 -2.44
CA ARG A 89 16.42 -12.27 -2.49
C ARG A 89 15.30 -12.36 -1.45
N ALA A 90 14.98 -13.56 -0.98
CA ALA A 90 13.96 -13.75 0.02
C ALA A 90 14.46 -13.53 1.46
N GLN A 91 15.78 -13.39 1.65
CA GLN A 91 16.39 -13.32 2.97
C GLN A 91 15.93 -12.11 3.76
N ASP A 92 15.92 -10.91 3.17
CA ASP A 92 15.49 -9.68 3.87
C ASP A 92 14.04 -9.79 4.36
N GLY A 93 13.17 -10.35 3.53
CA GLY A 93 11.78 -10.61 3.91
C GLY A 93 11.66 -11.63 5.06
N PHE A 94 12.49 -12.66 5.04
CA PHE A 94 12.56 -13.65 6.11
C PHE A 94 13.08 -13.04 7.42
N GLU A 95 14.19 -12.31 7.37
CA GLU A 95 14.79 -11.70 8.55
C GLU A 95 13.85 -10.72 9.24
N LYS A 96 13.13 -9.90 8.45
CA LYS A 96 12.10 -9.01 8.95
C LYS A 96 10.97 -9.76 9.66
N ALA A 97 10.46 -10.83 9.06
CA ALA A 97 9.41 -11.66 9.66
C ALA A 97 9.90 -12.36 10.94
N LYS A 98 11.13 -12.90 10.92
CA LYS A 98 11.76 -13.54 12.06
C LYS A 98 11.96 -12.57 13.22
N GLN A 99 12.51 -11.38 12.96
CA GLN A 99 12.72 -10.36 13.98
C GLN A 99 11.42 -9.98 14.69
N GLN A 100 10.34 -9.79 13.96
CA GLN A 100 9.04 -9.47 14.53
C GLN A 100 8.46 -10.63 15.33
N TYR A 101 8.63 -11.86 14.84
CA TYR A 101 8.16 -13.06 15.55
C TYR A 101 8.91 -13.27 16.88
N GLU A 102 10.22 -13.04 16.90
CA GLU A 102 11.07 -13.15 18.11
C GLU A 102 10.79 -12.06 19.14
N GLN A 103 10.21 -10.92 18.72
CA GLN A 103 9.81 -9.82 19.63
C GLN A 103 8.44 -10.04 20.29
N LEU A 104 7.72 -11.10 19.94
CA LEU A 104 6.42 -11.38 20.52
C LEU A 104 6.52 -11.69 22.03
N GLN A 105 5.66 -11.05 22.80
CA GLN A 105 5.52 -11.35 24.22
C GLN A 105 4.61 -12.58 24.44
N PRO A 106 4.75 -13.27 25.58
CA PRO A 106 3.86 -14.38 25.93
C PRO A 106 2.38 -13.98 25.80
N GLY A 107 1.60 -14.76 25.07
CA GLY A 107 0.18 -14.50 24.82
C GLY A 107 -0.12 -13.58 23.64
N GLN A 108 0.90 -13.10 22.93
CA GLN A 108 0.71 -12.37 21.67
C GLN A 108 0.71 -13.32 20.47
N SER A 109 -0.08 -12.96 19.45
CA SER A 109 -0.11 -13.65 18.16
C SER A 109 0.63 -12.84 17.12
N TYR A 110 1.40 -13.52 16.28
CA TYR A 110 2.06 -12.89 15.14
C TYR A 110 1.04 -12.49 14.08
N VAL A 111 1.13 -11.26 13.61
CA VAL A 111 0.26 -10.71 12.55
C VAL A 111 1.13 -9.96 11.54
N TYR A 112 0.79 -10.08 10.27
CA TYR A 112 1.43 -9.31 9.19
C TYR A 112 1.16 -7.82 9.35
N GLU A 113 2.14 -7.06 9.86
CA GLU A 113 1.98 -5.66 10.23
C GLU A 113 1.76 -4.72 9.04
N THR A 114 2.42 -4.99 7.91
CA THR A 114 2.30 -4.10 6.75
C THR A 114 0.87 -4.02 6.24
N GLY A 115 0.12 -5.13 6.27
CA GLY A 115 -1.30 -5.12 5.94
C GLY A 115 -2.12 -4.26 6.89
N TYR A 116 -1.84 -4.33 8.19
CA TYR A 116 -2.46 -3.48 9.20
C TYR A 116 -2.02 -2.03 9.09
N ASN A 117 -0.73 -1.78 8.87
CA ASN A 117 -0.20 -0.43 8.71
C ASN A 117 -0.73 0.24 7.44
N VAL A 118 -0.95 -0.52 6.36
CA VAL A 118 -1.62 -0.01 5.16
C VAL A 118 -3.10 0.28 5.45
N LEU A 119 -3.80 -0.62 6.15
CA LEU A 119 -5.21 -0.44 6.48
C LEU A 119 -5.43 0.67 7.51
N LEU A 120 -4.59 0.74 8.56
CA LEU A 120 -4.64 1.76 9.59
C LEU A 120 -3.90 3.03 9.16
N GLY A 121 -2.86 2.92 8.32
CA GLY A 121 -2.17 4.04 7.73
C GLY A 121 -3.07 4.79 6.76
N TYR A 122 -4.05 4.16 6.14
CA TYR A 122 -5.12 4.86 5.43
C TYR A 122 -5.96 5.75 6.36
N PHE A 123 -5.92 5.49 7.66
CA PHE A 123 -6.53 6.29 8.73
C PHE A 123 -5.49 6.95 9.67
N GLY A 124 -4.21 6.79 9.43
CA GLY A 124 -3.07 7.30 10.24
C GLY A 124 -2.54 8.65 9.79
N VAL A 125 -2.33 9.50 10.69
CA VAL A 125 -2.36 10.96 10.82
C VAL A 125 -1.61 11.84 9.78
N GLN A 126 -0.66 11.42 8.98
CA GLN A 126 0.10 12.36 8.12
C GLN A 126 -0.12 12.24 6.62
N LYS A 127 -0.13 11.05 6.05
CA LYS A 127 -0.42 10.86 4.63
C LYS A 127 -1.90 11.07 4.35
N ASP A 128 -2.74 10.64 5.27
CA ASP A 128 -4.19 10.63 5.14
C ASP A 128 -4.79 12.03 5.25
N LEU A 129 -4.19 12.91 6.05
CA LEU A 129 -4.59 14.32 6.12
C LEU A 129 -4.35 15.01 4.77
N LEU A 130 -3.27 14.67 4.08
CA LEU A 130 -2.96 15.19 2.75
C LEU A 130 -3.91 14.64 1.68
N ASP A 131 -4.26 13.35 1.73
CA ASP A 131 -5.17 12.73 0.78
C ASP A 131 -6.61 13.15 1.05
N LEU A 132 -7.01 13.28 2.32
CA LEU A 132 -8.27 13.88 2.72
C LEU A 132 -8.36 15.35 2.28
N ALA A 133 -7.31 16.13 2.47
CA ALA A 133 -7.23 17.52 2.01
C ALA A 133 -7.32 17.64 0.49
N LYS A 134 -6.66 16.75 -0.27
CA LYS A 134 -6.81 16.66 -1.73
C LYS A 134 -8.24 16.33 -2.13
N LEU A 135 -8.87 15.33 -1.48
CA LEU A 135 -10.26 14.96 -1.74
C LEU A 135 -11.19 16.16 -1.50
N PHE A 136 -11.06 16.84 -0.36
CA PHE A 136 -11.85 18.03 -0.05
C PHE A 136 -11.62 19.17 -1.03
N PHE A 137 -10.38 19.38 -1.44
CA PHE A 137 -10.04 20.39 -2.43
C PHE A 137 -10.71 20.11 -3.78
N PHE A 138 -10.59 18.89 -4.30
CA PHE A 138 -11.22 18.50 -5.57
C PHE A 138 -12.75 18.55 -5.49
N LEU A 139 -13.35 18.10 -4.39
CA LEU A 139 -14.79 18.21 -4.16
C LEU A 139 -15.26 19.67 -4.11
N THR A 140 -14.52 20.55 -3.44
CA THR A 140 -14.85 21.97 -3.36
C THR A 140 -14.78 22.63 -4.72
N VAL A 141 -13.74 22.35 -5.51
CA VAL A 141 -13.60 22.88 -6.88
C VAL A 141 -14.70 22.35 -7.79
N ALA A 142 -15.02 21.06 -7.72
CA ALA A 142 -16.09 20.45 -8.52
C ALA A 142 -17.48 21.06 -8.16
N LEU A 143 -17.76 21.22 -6.87
CA LEU A 143 -19.01 21.82 -6.41
C LEU A 143 -19.11 23.31 -6.78
N SER A 144 -18.04 24.08 -6.60
CA SER A 144 -18.03 25.50 -6.95
C SER A 144 -18.34 25.71 -8.43
N ALA A 145 -17.80 24.86 -9.31
CA ALA A 145 -18.10 24.91 -10.75
C ALA A 145 -19.59 24.66 -11.06
N VAL A 146 -20.22 23.71 -10.33
CA VAL A 146 -21.67 23.43 -10.49
C VAL A 146 -22.51 24.62 -10.01
N PHE A 147 -22.17 25.21 -8.86
CA PHE A 147 -22.89 26.37 -8.33
C PHE A 147 -22.71 27.62 -9.19
N ALA A 148 -21.49 27.88 -9.69
CA ALA A 148 -21.22 29.00 -10.59
C ALA A 148 -22.03 28.88 -11.89
N MET A 149 -22.07 27.69 -12.48
CA MET A 149 -22.84 27.44 -13.70
C MET A 149 -24.36 27.64 -13.52
N GLU A 150 -24.89 27.33 -12.32
CA GLU A 150 -26.29 27.56 -12.01
C GLU A 150 -26.62 29.06 -11.79
N GLN A 151 -25.69 29.82 -11.25
CA GLN A 151 -25.84 31.27 -11.15
C GLN A 151 -25.79 31.94 -12.53
N GLU A 152 -24.82 31.54 -13.36
CA GLU A 152 -24.67 32.09 -14.71
C GLU A 152 -25.86 31.78 -15.62
N THR A 153 -26.44 30.58 -15.48
CA THR A 153 -27.61 30.15 -16.29
C THR A 153 -28.96 30.65 -15.76
N GLY A 154 -28.98 31.33 -14.60
CA GLY A 154 -30.21 31.78 -13.95
C GLY A 154 -31.09 30.65 -13.37
N VAL A 155 -30.65 29.40 -13.43
CA VAL A 155 -31.37 28.25 -12.88
C VAL A 155 -31.56 28.40 -11.37
N ALA A 156 -30.59 28.97 -10.66
CA ALA A 156 -30.70 29.24 -9.22
C ALA A 156 -31.90 30.15 -8.87
N VAL A 157 -32.15 31.17 -9.71
CA VAL A 157 -33.29 32.10 -9.54
C VAL A 157 -34.63 31.36 -9.77
N LEU A 158 -34.70 30.53 -10.79
CA LEU A 158 -35.89 29.72 -11.07
C LEU A 158 -36.19 28.70 -9.99
N GLN A 159 -35.17 28.07 -9.42
CA GLN A 159 -35.30 27.14 -8.29
C GLN A 159 -35.81 27.83 -7.02
N THR A 160 -35.34 29.08 -6.77
CA THR A 160 -35.80 29.89 -5.63
C THR A 160 -37.25 30.31 -5.82
N ALA A 161 -37.62 30.77 -7.04
CA ALA A 161 -38.97 31.15 -7.39
C ALA A 161 -39.97 29.99 -7.29
N ALA A 162 -39.54 28.77 -7.61
CA ALA A 162 -40.36 27.56 -7.51
C ALA A 162 -40.45 26.97 -6.08
N GLY A 163 -39.83 27.59 -5.08
CA GLY A 163 -39.80 27.08 -3.70
C GLY A 163 -39.09 25.73 -3.52
N ALA A 164 -38.28 25.34 -4.52
CA ALA A 164 -37.66 24.02 -4.58
C ALA A 164 -36.27 23.96 -3.96
N ASN A 165 -35.72 25.08 -3.49
CA ASN A 165 -34.33 25.23 -3.03
C ASN A 165 -33.88 24.14 -2.04
N GLY A 166 -34.70 23.82 -1.04
CA GLY A 166 -34.31 22.84 -0.02
C GLY A 166 -34.25 21.41 -0.54
N ARG A 167 -35.12 21.07 -1.51
CA ARG A 167 -35.12 19.72 -2.12
C ARG A 167 -33.98 19.52 -3.12
N VAL A 168 -33.71 20.54 -3.89
CA VAL A 168 -32.61 20.53 -4.88
C VAL A 168 -31.26 20.50 -4.16
N LEU A 169 -31.07 21.30 -3.13
CA LEU A 169 -29.84 21.32 -2.33
C LEU A 169 -29.58 19.94 -1.66
N ARG A 170 -30.59 19.32 -1.08
CA ARG A 170 -30.46 17.98 -0.48
C ARG A 170 -30.07 16.91 -1.52
N ARG A 171 -30.65 16.95 -2.72
CA ARG A 171 -30.30 16.02 -3.81
C ARG A 171 -28.87 16.22 -4.27
N LYS A 172 -28.40 17.46 -4.38
CA LYS A 172 -27.02 17.77 -4.76
C LYS A 172 -26.03 17.30 -3.69
N LEU A 173 -26.31 17.56 -2.43
CA LEU A 173 -25.48 17.07 -1.32
C LEU A 173 -25.42 15.54 -1.28
N LEU A 174 -26.57 14.87 -1.50
CA LEU A 174 -26.62 13.42 -1.58
C LEU A 174 -25.80 12.88 -2.75
N LEU A 175 -25.91 13.49 -3.93
CA LEU A 175 -25.15 13.08 -5.13
C LEU A 175 -23.65 13.31 -4.92
N THR A 176 -23.26 14.39 -4.26
CA THR A 176 -21.86 14.67 -3.89
C THR A 176 -21.34 13.66 -2.87
N ALA A 177 -22.13 13.30 -1.88
CA ALA A 177 -21.77 12.29 -0.89
C ALA A 177 -21.60 10.90 -1.54
N VAL A 178 -22.49 10.53 -2.47
CA VAL A 178 -22.36 9.28 -3.24
C VAL A 178 -21.10 9.29 -4.12
N LEU A 179 -20.81 10.39 -4.80
CA LEU A 179 -19.60 10.52 -5.60
C LEU A 179 -18.33 10.46 -4.74
N ALA A 180 -18.36 11.05 -3.53
CA ALA A 180 -17.25 10.98 -2.59
C ALA A 180 -17.02 9.57 -2.03
N LEU A 181 -18.08 8.77 -1.90
CA LEU A 181 -17.99 7.36 -1.47
C LEU A 181 -17.53 6.41 -2.58
N LEU A 182 -17.70 6.79 -3.84
CA LEU A 182 -17.27 6.02 -5.01
C LEU A 182 -15.83 6.34 -5.45
N MET A 183 -15.24 7.39 -4.89
CA MET A 183 -13.84 7.79 -5.10
C MET A 183 -12.93 7.26 -4.01
#